data_7d9c45d79e04c4f4e6b7493e9d2a4f39
#
_entry.id   7d9c45d79e04c4f4e6b7493e9d2a4f39
#
_cell.length_a   1.000
_cell.length_b   1.000
_cell.length_c   1.000
_cell.angle_alpha   90.00
_cell.angle_beta   90.00
_cell.angle_gamma   90.00
#
_symmetry.space_group_name_H-M   'P 1'
#
loop_
_entity.id
_entity.type
_entity.pdbx_description
1 polymer ?
#
loop_
_entity_poly.entity_id
_entity_poly.type
_entity_poly.pdbx_seq_one_letter_code
_entity_poly.pdbx_strand_id
1 'polypeptide(L)'
;TVPVTERLENLLHPLTGFVILPLFALANAGIVLSVDSITTAASSGITLGVSLGLVAGKIIGVSVFTLLAVRFGLCSLPSGASSRHVVGVAAMAGIGFTVSLFITGLAFSDPVLQDEAKIGILVASLLAALVGAFILRGAKPISEHVSVSENAGI
;
A
#
# COMPACT_ATOMS: atom_id res chain seq x y z
N THR A 1 23.41 21.09 -12.96
CA THR A 1 22.19 21.90 -12.69
C THR A 1 21.04 20.94 -12.45
N VAL A 2 20.57 20.86 -11.22
CA VAL A 2 19.40 20.05 -10.84
C VAL A 2 18.18 20.62 -11.57
N PRO A 3 17.43 19.82 -12.34
CA PRO A 3 16.27 20.33 -13.05
C PRO A 3 15.23 20.92 -12.09
N VAL A 4 14.54 21.96 -12.55
CA VAL A 4 13.53 22.68 -11.73
C VAL A 4 12.47 21.75 -11.19
N THR A 5 12.12 20.70 -11.95
CA THR A 5 11.15 19.66 -11.58
C THR A 5 11.57 18.90 -10.30
N GLU A 6 12.85 18.51 -10.21
CA GLU A 6 13.38 17.78 -9.06
C GLU A 6 13.45 18.65 -7.80
N ARG A 7 13.72 19.95 -7.95
CA ARG A 7 13.65 20.90 -6.83
C ARG A 7 12.23 21.10 -6.33
N LEU A 8 11.28 21.19 -7.26
CA LEU A 8 9.86 21.34 -6.91
C LEU A 8 9.34 20.08 -6.22
N GLU A 9 9.69 18.91 -6.73
CA GLU A 9 9.35 17.62 -6.13
C GLU A 9 9.90 17.53 -4.70
N ASN A 10 11.18 17.79 -4.49
CA ASN A 10 11.81 17.74 -3.17
C ASN A 10 11.21 18.77 -2.18
N LEU A 11 10.74 19.91 -2.66
CA LEU A 11 10.09 20.93 -1.82
C LEU A 11 8.64 20.54 -1.48
N LEU A 12 7.91 19.98 -2.45
CA LEU A 12 6.50 19.63 -2.28
C LEU A 12 6.30 18.29 -1.59
N HIS A 13 7.24 17.36 -1.71
CA HIS A 13 7.15 16.03 -1.12
C HIS A 13 6.86 16.04 0.39
N PRO A 14 7.59 16.79 1.24
CA PRO A 14 7.28 16.85 2.67
C PRO A 14 5.94 17.52 2.95
N LEU A 15 5.59 18.56 2.20
CA LEU A 15 4.29 19.22 2.34
C LEU A 15 3.14 18.27 2.01
N THR A 16 3.26 17.51 0.93
CA THR A 16 2.26 16.53 0.52
C THR A 16 2.18 15.39 1.55
N GLY A 17 3.31 14.85 1.98
CA GLY A 17 3.34 13.70 2.90
C GLY A 17 2.91 14.03 4.33
N PHE A 18 3.32 15.18 4.86
CA PHE A 18 3.09 15.52 6.27
C PHE A 18 1.92 16.47 6.53
N VAL A 19 1.43 17.16 5.52
CA VAL A 19 0.32 18.12 5.66
C VAL A 19 -0.89 17.70 4.85
N ILE A 20 -0.74 17.57 3.53
CA ILE A 20 -1.89 17.33 2.64
C ILE A 20 -2.49 15.94 2.89
N LEU A 21 -1.69 14.87 2.95
CA LEU A 21 -2.18 13.52 3.17
C LEU A 21 -2.86 13.33 4.54
N PRO A 22 -2.31 13.80 5.67
CA PRO A 22 -3.00 13.75 6.96
C PRO A 22 -4.28 14.56 7.00
N LEU A 23 -4.31 15.78 6.43
CA LEU A 23 -5.52 16.58 6.34
C LEU A 23 -6.59 15.92 5.47
N PHE A 24 -6.20 15.37 4.33
CA PHE A 24 -7.09 14.60 3.47
C PHE A 24 -7.65 13.38 4.19
N ALA A 25 -6.79 12.64 4.90
CA ALA A 25 -7.18 11.50 5.70
C ALA A 25 -8.20 11.91 6.79
N LEU A 26 -7.92 12.98 7.51
CA LEU A 26 -8.82 13.50 8.56
C LEU A 26 -10.16 13.97 7.99
N ALA A 27 -10.15 14.71 6.87
CA ALA A 27 -11.36 15.20 6.21
C ALA A 27 -12.24 14.06 5.69
N ASN A 28 -11.64 12.97 5.23
CA ASN A 28 -12.36 11.80 4.70
C ASN A 28 -12.65 10.72 5.74
N ALA A 29 -12.01 10.79 6.91
CA ALA A 29 -12.19 9.83 8.01
C ALA A 29 -13.47 10.09 8.83
N GLY A 30 -14.35 11.01 8.43
CA GLY A 30 -15.61 11.33 9.11
C GLY A 30 -16.57 10.13 9.26
N ILE A 31 -16.04 9.05 9.85
CA ILE A 31 -16.77 7.81 10.14
C ILE A 31 -17.26 7.89 11.58
N VAL A 32 -18.55 7.75 11.77
CA VAL A 32 -19.10 7.55 13.11
C VAL A 32 -18.80 6.10 13.52
N LEU A 33 -17.71 5.91 14.24
CA LEU A 33 -17.36 4.61 14.82
C LEU A 33 -18.22 4.36 16.07
N SER A 34 -19.39 3.79 15.87
CA SER A 34 -20.20 3.22 16.96
C SER A 34 -20.04 1.68 16.95
N VAL A 35 -20.32 1.06 18.10
CA VAL A 35 -20.28 -0.41 18.19
C VAL A 35 -21.27 -1.03 17.21
N ASP A 36 -22.43 -0.39 17.03
CA ASP A 36 -23.46 -0.84 16.08
C ASP A 36 -22.98 -0.73 14.63
N SER A 37 -22.29 0.36 14.28
CA SER A 37 -21.73 0.53 12.93
C SER A 37 -20.67 -0.52 12.62
N ILE A 38 -19.82 -0.86 13.59
CA ILE A 38 -18.78 -1.88 13.43
C ILE A 38 -19.39 -3.28 13.29
N THR A 39 -20.39 -3.62 14.08
CA THR A 39 -21.04 -4.95 14.02
C THR A 39 -21.82 -5.11 12.72
N THR A 40 -22.51 -4.08 12.25
CA THR A 40 -23.21 -4.07 10.96
C THR A 40 -22.23 -4.19 9.81
N ALA A 41 -21.15 -3.40 9.82
CA ALA A 41 -20.11 -3.46 8.80
C ALA A 41 -19.41 -4.84 8.77
N ALA A 42 -19.16 -5.46 9.93
CA ALA A 42 -18.52 -6.77 9.99
C ALA A 42 -19.31 -7.89 9.28
N SER A 43 -20.63 -7.76 9.21
CA SER A 43 -21.51 -8.68 8.48
C SER A 43 -21.84 -8.24 7.06
N SER A 44 -21.41 -7.04 6.67
CA SER A 44 -21.67 -6.48 5.34
C SER A 44 -20.84 -7.14 4.25
N GLY A 45 -21.49 -7.51 3.16
CA GLY A 45 -20.80 -8.00 1.95
C GLY A 45 -19.86 -6.97 1.34
N ILE A 46 -20.15 -5.67 1.51
CA ILE A 46 -19.32 -4.55 1.01
C ILE A 46 -18.00 -4.50 1.80
N THR A 47 -18.07 -4.50 3.12
CA THR A 47 -16.89 -4.51 4.00
C THR A 47 -16.00 -5.71 3.70
N LEU A 48 -16.59 -6.91 3.58
CA LEU A 48 -15.84 -8.12 3.25
C LEU A 48 -15.22 -8.05 1.86
N GLY A 49 -15.98 -7.62 0.85
CA GLY A 49 -15.50 -7.49 -0.52
C GLY A 49 -14.35 -6.49 -0.64
N VAL A 50 -14.47 -5.33 -0.04
CA VAL A 50 -13.43 -4.30 -0.01
C VAL A 50 -12.18 -4.81 0.73
N SER A 51 -12.36 -5.43 1.89
CA SER A 51 -11.24 -5.95 2.69
C SER A 51 -10.49 -7.07 1.97
N LEU A 52 -11.20 -8.03 1.40
CA LEU A 52 -10.60 -9.11 0.63
C LEU A 52 -9.91 -8.58 -0.64
N GLY A 53 -10.54 -7.66 -1.35
CA GLY A 53 -9.96 -7.03 -2.53
C GLY A 53 -8.66 -6.29 -2.24
N LEU A 54 -8.61 -5.52 -1.16
CA LEU A 54 -7.41 -4.78 -0.76
C LEU A 54 -6.29 -5.68 -0.25
N VAL A 55 -6.59 -6.68 0.56
CA VAL A 55 -5.57 -7.56 1.15
C VAL A 55 -5.22 -8.68 0.16
N ALA A 56 -6.15 -9.61 -0.07
CA ALA A 56 -5.89 -10.78 -0.88
C ALA A 56 -5.69 -10.44 -2.37
N GLY A 57 -6.53 -9.56 -2.92
CA GLY A 57 -6.47 -9.16 -4.32
C GLY A 57 -5.14 -8.52 -4.69
N LYS A 58 -4.62 -7.61 -3.85
CA LYS A 58 -3.31 -6.98 -4.10
C LYS A 58 -2.14 -7.92 -3.84
N ILE A 59 -2.17 -8.71 -2.76
CA ILE A 59 -1.10 -9.69 -2.50
C ILE A 59 -0.99 -10.66 -3.68
N ILE A 60 -2.09 -11.24 -4.11
CA ILE A 60 -2.10 -12.20 -5.21
C ILE A 60 -1.76 -11.50 -6.53
N GLY A 61 -2.45 -10.42 -6.86
CA GLY A 61 -2.26 -9.70 -8.11
C GLY A 61 -0.82 -9.22 -8.29
N VAL A 62 -0.32 -8.42 -7.36
CA VAL A 62 1.03 -7.87 -7.46
C VAL A 62 2.09 -8.98 -7.43
N SER A 63 1.97 -9.97 -6.55
CA SER A 63 2.96 -11.04 -6.45
C SER A 63 2.98 -11.91 -7.69
N VAL A 64 1.82 -12.35 -8.17
CA VAL A 64 1.72 -13.24 -9.34
C VAL A 64 2.25 -12.54 -10.58
N PHE A 65 1.79 -11.32 -10.88
CA PHE A 65 2.23 -10.61 -12.09
C PHE A 65 3.72 -10.24 -12.04
N THR A 66 4.23 -9.82 -10.88
CA THR A 66 5.67 -9.54 -10.73
C THR A 66 6.50 -10.80 -10.91
N LEU A 67 6.16 -11.90 -10.24
CA LEU A 67 6.92 -13.14 -10.34
C LEU A 67 6.82 -13.78 -11.73
N LEU A 68 5.68 -13.67 -12.41
CA LEU A 68 5.54 -14.08 -13.81
C LEU A 68 6.44 -13.25 -14.74
N ALA A 69 6.48 -11.93 -14.57
CA ALA A 69 7.36 -11.08 -15.37
C ALA A 69 8.84 -11.46 -15.20
N VAL A 70 9.26 -11.74 -13.96
CA VAL A 70 10.61 -12.24 -13.68
C VAL A 70 10.84 -13.61 -14.31
N ARG A 71 9.89 -14.53 -14.20
CA ARG A 71 9.99 -15.89 -14.77
C ARG A 71 10.07 -15.89 -16.28
N PHE A 72 9.38 -14.99 -16.96
CA PHE A 72 9.45 -14.83 -18.41
C PHE A 72 10.69 -14.06 -18.88
N GLY A 73 11.55 -13.63 -17.96
CA GLY A 73 12.77 -12.90 -18.31
C GLY A 73 12.53 -11.45 -18.77
N LEU A 74 11.33 -10.90 -18.52
CA LEU A 74 10.98 -9.53 -18.87
C LEU A 74 11.68 -8.51 -17.94
N CYS A 75 11.98 -8.92 -16.72
CA CYS A 75 12.72 -8.12 -15.75
C CYS A 75 13.47 -9.01 -14.76
N SER A 76 14.42 -8.42 -14.02
CA SER A 76 15.14 -9.07 -12.92
C SER A 76 14.75 -8.39 -11.59
N LEU A 77 14.78 -9.16 -10.50
CA LEU A 77 14.64 -8.59 -9.18
C LEU A 77 15.88 -7.75 -8.84
N PRO A 78 15.73 -6.69 -8.05
CA PRO A 78 16.87 -5.94 -7.52
C PRO A 78 17.84 -6.86 -6.78
N SER A 79 19.13 -6.50 -6.77
CA SER A 79 20.18 -7.26 -6.12
C SER A 79 19.86 -7.55 -4.66
N GLY A 80 19.87 -8.82 -4.26
CA GLY A 80 19.52 -9.24 -2.89
C GLY A 80 18.03 -9.38 -2.60
N ALA A 81 17.13 -8.95 -3.51
CA ALA A 81 15.70 -9.15 -3.33
C ALA A 81 15.30 -10.60 -3.64
N SER A 82 14.38 -11.13 -2.86
CA SER A 82 13.81 -12.48 -3.02
C SER A 82 12.30 -12.39 -3.27
N SER A 83 11.69 -13.48 -3.72
CA SER A 83 10.24 -13.58 -3.87
C SER A 83 9.49 -13.22 -2.58
N ARG A 84 10.10 -13.44 -1.42
CA ARG A 84 9.53 -13.06 -0.12
C ARG A 84 9.42 -11.55 0.05
N HIS A 85 10.40 -10.78 -0.45
CA HIS A 85 10.33 -9.32 -0.49
C HIS A 85 9.20 -8.86 -1.40
N VAL A 86 9.04 -9.48 -2.57
CA VAL A 86 7.93 -9.17 -3.49
C VAL A 86 6.58 -9.36 -2.81
N VAL A 87 6.35 -10.50 -2.15
CA VAL A 87 5.09 -10.79 -1.46
C VAL A 87 4.88 -9.83 -0.27
N GLY A 88 5.92 -9.51 0.48
CA GLY A 88 5.84 -8.57 1.59
C GLY A 88 5.48 -7.15 1.13
N VAL A 89 6.11 -6.67 0.06
CA VAL A 89 5.79 -5.37 -0.55
C VAL A 89 4.38 -5.39 -1.16
N ALA A 90 3.97 -6.49 -1.80
CA ALA A 90 2.61 -6.67 -2.31
C ALA A 90 1.56 -6.59 -1.19
N ALA A 91 1.85 -7.15 -0.02
CA ALA A 91 1.00 -7.03 1.16
C ALA A 91 0.93 -5.57 1.65
N MET A 92 2.07 -4.88 1.75
CA MET A 92 2.10 -3.45 2.11
C MET A 92 1.34 -2.58 1.11
N ALA A 93 1.33 -2.93 -0.18
CA ALA A 93 0.53 -2.26 -1.20
C ALA A 93 -0.99 -2.40 -0.97
N GLY A 94 -1.41 -3.34 -0.11
CA GLY A 94 -2.80 -3.46 0.38
C GLY A 94 -3.25 -2.28 1.25
N ILE A 95 -2.34 -1.46 1.76
CA ILE A 95 -2.67 -0.20 2.44
C ILE A 95 -3.25 0.75 1.40
N GLY A 96 -4.58 0.79 1.32
CA GLY A 96 -5.30 1.51 0.26
C GLY A 96 -6.04 2.75 0.74
N PHE A 97 -5.70 3.28 1.92
CA PHE A 97 -6.49 4.28 2.65
C PHE A 97 -6.97 5.45 1.78
N THR A 98 -6.06 6.23 1.21
CA THR A 98 -6.39 7.50 0.54
C THR A 98 -7.19 7.31 -0.75
N VAL A 99 -6.68 6.48 -1.66
CA VAL A 99 -7.32 6.26 -2.96
C VAL A 99 -8.63 5.49 -2.81
N SER A 100 -8.66 4.49 -1.91
CA SER A 100 -9.87 3.70 -1.68
C SER A 100 -11.00 4.51 -1.08
N LEU A 101 -10.71 5.45 -0.16
CA LEU A 101 -11.71 6.38 0.39
C LEU A 101 -12.28 7.30 -0.70
N PHE A 102 -11.42 7.81 -1.58
CA PHE A 102 -11.84 8.63 -2.70
C PHE A 102 -12.76 7.85 -3.65
N ILE A 103 -12.36 6.63 -4.02
CA ILE A 103 -13.16 5.74 -4.88
C ILE A 103 -14.51 5.41 -4.22
N THR A 104 -14.53 5.18 -2.91
CA THR A 104 -15.76 4.91 -2.15
C THR A 104 -16.75 6.05 -2.28
N GLY A 105 -16.30 7.29 -2.16
CA GLY A 105 -17.16 8.48 -2.32
C GLY A 105 -17.73 8.65 -3.74
N LEU A 106 -17.04 8.10 -4.76
CA LEU A 106 -17.54 8.12 -6.14
C LEU A 106 -18.42 6.90 -6.46
N ALA A 107 -18.15 5.74 -5.85
CA ALA A 107 -18.84 4.49 -6.16
C ALA A 107 -20.20 4.35 -5.50
N PHE A 108 -20.36 4.90 -4.32
CA PHE A 108 -21.60 4.78 -3.53
C PHE A 108 -22.24 6.15 -3.30
N SER A 109 -23.51 6.25 -3.66
CA SER A 109 -24.33 7.44 -3.36
C SER A 109 -24.99 7.38 -1.97
N ASP A 110 -25.14 6.16 -1.42
CA ASP A 110 -25.71 5.92 -0.09
C ASP A 110 -24.66 6.09 1.00
N PRO A 111 -24.87 6.99 1.97
CA PRO A 111 -23.92 7.20 3.07
C PRO A 111 -23.66 5.94 3.91
N VAL A 112 -24.65 5.06 4.08
CA VAL A 112 -24.51 3.82 4.85
C VAL A 112 -23.52 2.89 4.17
N LEU A 113 -23.64 2.71 2.85
CA LEU A 113 -22.73 1.88 2.06
C LEU A 113 -21.32 2.46 2.01
N GLN A 114 -21.21 3.81 1.99
CA GLN A 114 -19.92 4.48 2.09
C GLN A 114 -19.24 4.18 3.43
N ASP A 115 -19.97 4.25 4.54
CA ASP A 115 -19.40 4.02 5.87
C ASP A 115 -19.00 2.56 6.08
N GLU A 116 -19.77 1.60 5.58
CA GLU A 116 -19.40 0.20 5.54
C GLU A 116 -18.11 -0.04 4.74
N ALA A 117 -17.99 0.58 3.55
CA ALA A 117 -16.79 0.49 2.73
C ALA A 117 -15.58 1.13 3.41
N LYS A 118 -15.73 2.29 4.04
CA LYS A 118 -14.67 2.99 4.79
C LYS A 118 -14.15 2.13 5.96
N ILE A 119 -15.05 1.50 6.72
CA ILE A 119 -14.66 0.56 7.80
C ILE A 119 -13.85 -0.60 7.20
N GLY A 120 -14.31 -1.18 6.09
CA GLY A 120 -13.58 -2.23 5.36
C GLY A 120 -12.17 -1.80 4.96
N ILE A 121 -12.02 -0.57 4.44
CA ILE A 121 -10.73 0.00 4.04
C ILE A 121 -9.79 0.14 5.26
N LEU A 122 -10.28 0.62 6.39
CA LEU A 122 -9.48 0.78 7.60
C LEU A 122 -8.98 -0.57 8.13
N VAL A 123 -9.87 -1.53 8.25
CA VAL A 123 -9.54 -2.90 8.70
C VAL A 123 -8.56 -3.56 7.74
N ALA A 124 -8.82 -3.48 6.43
CA ALA A 124 -7.94 -4.03 5.42
C ALA A 124 -6.55 -3.41 5.44
N SER A 125 -6.45 -2.07 5.58
CA SER A 125 -5.17 -1.37 5.63
C SER A 125 -4.35 -1.78 6.85
N LEU A 126 -4.98 -1.94 8.01
CA LEU A 126 -4.31 -2.43 9.21
C LEU A 126 -3.82 -3.88 9.03
N LEU A 127 -4.68 -4.76 8.52
CA LEU A 127 -4.30 -6.16 8.24
C LEU A 127 -3.17 -6.25 7.22
N ALA A 128 -3.24 -5.47 6.14
CA ALA A 128 -2.21 -5.41 5.11
C ALA A 128 -0.86 -4.96 5.68
N ALA A 129 -0.86 -3.94 6.54
CA ALA A 129 0.34 -3.47 7.23
C ALA A 129 0.94 -4.53 8.14
N LEU A 130 0.13 -5.20 8.95
CA LEU A 130 0.59 -6.27 9.86
C LEU A 130 1.14 -7.47 9.09
N VAL A 131 0.42 -7.95 8.07
CA VAL A 131 0.84 -9.08 7.23
C VAL A 131 2.13 -8.73 6.47
N GLY A 132 2.19 -7.56 5.85
CA GLY A 132 3.37 -7.10 5.13
C GLY A 132 4.60 -6.96 6.04
N ALA A 133 4.43 -6.36 7.21
CA ALA A 133 5.50 -6.23 8.21
C ALA A 133 5.98 -7.60 8.71
N PHE A 134 5.06 -8.54 8.96
CA PHE A 134 5.41 -9.90 9.38
C PHE A 134 6.22 -10.65 8.32
N ILE A 135 5.79 -10.57 7.05
CA ILE A 135 6.47 -11.23 5.93
C ILE A 135 7.87 -10.63 5.74
N LEU A 136 7.98 -9.29 5.77
CA LEU A 136 9.26 -8.60 5.58
C LEU A 136 10.24 -8.82 6.73
N ARG A 137 9.78 -8.89 7.98
CA ARG A 137 10.64 -9.25 9.12
C ARG A 137 11.28 -10.62 8.97
N GLY A 138 10.61 -11.56 8.31
CA GLY A 138 11.17 -12.89 8.02
C GLY A 138 12.02 -12.95 6.75
N ALA A 139 12.12 -11.87 5.97
CA ALA A 139 12.98 -11.79 4.80
C ALA A 139 14.42 -11.46 5.22
N LYS A 140 15.40 -12.06 4.52
CA LYS A 140 16.81 -11.73 4.78
C LYS A 140 17.07 -10.27 4.37
N PRO A 141 17.91 -9.52 5.10
CA PRO A 141 18.26 -8.16 4.71
C PRO A 141 18.83 -8.15 3.28
N ILE A 142 18.46 -7.14 2.51
CA ILE A 142 19.05 -6.90 1.19
C ILE A 142 20.49 -6.45 1.45
N SER A 143 21.47 -7.32 1.18
CA SER A 143 22.88 -6.94 1.22
C SER A 143 23.16 -6.10 -0.03
N GLU A 144 23.31 -4.81 0.15
CA GLU A 144 23.88 -3.92 -0.84
C GLU A 144 25.35 -4.31 -1.03
N HIS A 145 25.66 -5.14 -2.02
CA HIS A 145 27.00 -5.19 -2.56
C HIS A 145 27.23 -3.89 -3.33
N VAL A 146 27.56 -2.84 -2.64
CA VAL A 146 28.28 -1.72 -3.22
C VAL A 146 29.66 -2.29 -3.59
N SER A 147 29.77 -2.76 -4.81
CA SER A 147 31.09 -2.93 -5.43
C SER A 147 31.62 -1.52 -5.69
N VAL A 148 32.20 -0.92 -4.67
CA VAL A 148 33.21 0.12 -4.87
C VAL A 148 34.34 -0.59 -5.59
N SER A 149 34.33 -0.56 -6.92
CA SER A 149 35.51 -0.85 -7.70
C SER A 149 36.48 0.29 -7.41
N GLU A 150 37.26 0.08 -6.38
CA GLU A 150 38.49 0.79 -6.10
C GLU A 150 39.47 0.45 -7.25
N ASN A 151 39.27 1.12 -8.38
CA ASN A 151 40.34 1.28 -9.38
C ASN A 151 41.16 2.53 -8.99
N ALA A 152 41.83 2.42 -7.87
CA ALA A 152 43.09 3.09 -7.69
C ALA A 152 44.12 2.20 -8.39
N GLY A 153 44.47 2.59 -9.59
CA GLY A 153 45.50 1.92 -10.38
C GLY A 153 46.31 2.96 -11.15
N ILE A 154 47.38 3.46 -10.51
CA ILE A 154 48.64 3.96 -11.05
C ILE A 154 48.54 5.05 -12.12
#